data_43b76922094c56ba45fab3b3a9f6a41e
#
_entry.id   43b76922094c56ba45fab3b3a9f6a41e
#
_cell.length_a   1.000
_cell.length_b   1.000
_cell.length_c   1.000
_cell.angle_alpha   90.00
_cell.angle_beta   90.00
_cell.angle_gamma   90.00
#
_symmetry.space_group_name_H-M   'P 1'
#
loop_
_entity.id
_entity.type
_entity.pdbx_description
1 polymer ?
#
loop_
_entity_poly.entity_id
_entity_poly.type
_entity_poly.pdbx_seq_one_letter_code
_entity_poly.pdbx_strand_id
1 'polypeptide(L)'
;LDIRRKKTLLWIGVFYTISALGSALANDPFVFAFFRFLGGLGVGASTIAAPAYISEIAPAKNRGKLVGLYQFNLVSGILIAFLSNYLLNGIGDNDWRYMMGVEAIPALLYTLLVLGIPRSPRWLYLNNESNEAEEIIRSAYSDEDASELISEIKKDKEDSQTTDSIFGRKYRFILLLAFLVAAFNQFSGINAFLYYAPRIFEEGGLGENAALLNSVGIGLTNVIFTLIGINLIDKLGRRILMYIGSIGYIISLTLISLSFVLNWEGIFLPIFLFVFIASHAIGQGAIIWVYISEIYPNHLRSYGQS
;
A
#
# COMPACT_ATOMS: atom_id res chain seq x y z
N LEU A 1 -11.02 11.87 15.23
CA LEU A 1 -11.28 10.44 15.09
C LEU A 1 -10.66 9.70 16.28
N ASP A 2 -11.49 9.45 17.32
CA ASP A 2 -11.12 8.76 18.58
C ASP A 2 -10.94 7.23 18.40
N ILE A 3 -10.49 6.80 17.26
CA ILE A 3 -10.37 5.37 17.02
C ILE A 3 -9.00 4.93 17.52
N ARG A 4 -8.98 4.09 18.55
CA ARG A 4 -7.77 3.43 19.06
C ARG A 4 -7.09 2.68 17.90
N ARG A 5 -5.98 3.19 17.35
CA ARG A 5 -5.27 2.63 16.19
C ARG A 5 -5.11 1.11 16.23
N LYS A 6 -4.67 0.57 17.39
CA LYS A 6 -4.55 -0.88 17.59
C LYS A 6 -5.85 -1.64 17.36
N LYS A 7 -7.01 -1.12 17.82
CA LYS A 7 -8.30 -1.78 17.58
C LYS A 7 -8.66 -1.79 16.10
N THR A 8 -8.40 -0.69 15.38
CA THR A 8 -8.63 -0.62 13.93
C THR A 8 -7.77 -1.66 13.19
N LEU A 9 -6.48 -1.76 13.52
CA LEU A 9 -5.58 -2.75 12.93
C LEU A 9 -6.05 -4.19 13.22
N LEU A 10 -6.57 -4.47 14.42
CA LEU A 10 -7.17 -5.78 14.73
C LEU A 10 -8.40 -6.09 13.86
N TRP A 11 -9.32 -5.14 13.72
CA TRP A 11 -10.50 -5.33 12.87
C TRP A 11 -10.13 -5.52 11.40
N ILE A 12 -9.09 -4.83 10.91
CA ILE A 12 -8.54 -5.04 9.57
C ILE A 12 -8.10 -6.49 9.39
N GLY A 13 -7.34 -7.04 10.35
CA GLY A 13 -6.90 -8.44 10.31
C GLY A 13 -8.07 -9.44 10.32
N VAL A 14 -9.09 -9.17 11.14
CA VAL A 14 -10.32 -9.99 11.19
C VAL A 14 -11.05 -9.94 9.84
N PHE A 15 -11.19 -8.76 9.23
CA PHE A 15 -11.85 -8.62 7.92
C PHE A 15 -11.06 -9.34 6.80
N TYR A 16 -9.72 -9.26 6.81
CA TYR A 16 -8.91 -10.02 5.88
C TYR A 16 -9.08 -11.52 6.02
N THR A 17 -9.06 -12.02 7.27
CA THR A 17 -9.24 -13.45 7.54
C THR A 17 -10.62 -13.94 7.10
N ILE A 18 -11.67 -13.22 7.47
CA ILE A 18 -13.06 -13.55 7.09
C ILE A 18 -13.22 -13.47 5.57
N SER A 19 -12.64 -12.47 4.92
CA SER A 19 -12.69 -12.32 3.46
C SER A 19 -12.03 -13.49 2.75
N ALA A 20 -10.81 -13.86 3.17
CA ALA A 20 -10.06 -14.96 2.54
C ALA A 20 -10.80 -16.28 2.67
N LEU A 21 -11.20 -16.66 3.89
CA LEU A 21 -11.92 -17.91 4.14
C LEU A 21 -13.30 -17.92 3.50
N GLY A 22 -14.05 -16.83 3.64
CA GLY A 22 -15.39 -16.72 3.08
C GLY A 22 -15.40 -16.77 1.55
N SER A 23 -14.42 -16.12 0.89
CA SER A 23 -14.26 -16.17 -0.56
C SER A 23 -13.89 -17.58 -1.05
N ALA A 24 -12.96 -18.25 -0.34
CA ALA A 24 -12.54 -19.60 -0.69
C ALA A 24 -13.68 -20.65 -0.57
N LEU A 25 -14.57 -20.45 0.41
CA LEU A 25 -15.67 -21.36 0.69
C LEU A 25 -16.99 -21.01 -0.03
N ALA A 26 -17.04 -19.86 -0.70
CA ALA A 26 -18.24 -19.39 -1.37
C ALA A 26 -18.64 -20.33 -2.53
N ASN A 27 -19.91 -20.70 -2.59
CA ASN A 27 -20.50 -21.50 -3.67
C ASN A 27 -21.38 -20.64 -4.60
N ASP A 28 -21.65 -19.41 -4.21
CA ASP A 28 -22.50 -18.47 -4.93
C ASP A 28 -21.72 -17.18 -5.22
N PRO A 29 -21.82 -16.60 -6.44
CA PRO A 29 -21.11 -15.37 -6.81
C PRO A 29 -21.42 -14.16 -5.93
N PHE A 30 -22.66 -14.03 -5.42
CA PHE A 30 -23.04 -12.92 -4.54
C PHE A 30 -22.40 -13.07 -3.15
N VAL A 31 -22.34 -14.31 -2.63
CA VAL A 31 -21.64 -14.63 -1.38
C VAL A 31 -20.14 -14.35 -1.53
N PHE A 32 -19.54 -14.76 -2.65
CA PHE A 32 -18.14 -14.44 -2.96
C PHE A 32 -17.91 -12.93 -2.99
N ALA A 33 -18.74 -12.17 -3.73
CA ALA A 33 -18.63 -10.73 -3.83
C ALA A 33 -18.78 -10.02 -2.48
N PHE A 34 -19.67 -10.51 -1.61
CA PHE A 34 -19.84 -9.99 -0.26
C PHE A 34 -18.57 -10.14 0.59
N PHE A 35 -17.94 -11.32 0.58
CA PHE A 35 -16.69 -11.51 1.32
C PHE A 35 -15.53 -10.70 0.74
N ARG A 36 -15.44 -10.55 -0.60
CA ARG A 36 -14.45 -9.65 -1.24
C ARG A 36 -14.70 -8.19 -0.88
N PHE A 37 -15.96 -7.76 -0.78
CA PHE A 37 -16.30 -6.41 -0.31
C PHE A 37 -15.82 -6.17 1.13
N LEU A 38 -16.01 -7.12 2.04
CA LEU A 38 -15.48 -7.02 3.41
C LEU A 38 -13.94 -6.90 3.41
N GLY A 39 -13.27 -7.68 2.57
CA GLY A 39 -11.81 -7.55 2.37
C GLY A 39 -11.42 -6.15 1.88
N GLY A 40 -12.16 -5.62 0.92
CA GLY A 40 -11.97 -4.26 0.39
C GLY A 40 -12.08 -3.18 1.46
N LEU A 41 -13.05 -3.29 2.39
CA LEU A 41 -13.14 -2.39 3.55
C LEU A 41 -11.89 -2.47 4.44
N GLY A 42 -11.38 -3.70 4.64
CA GLY A 42 -10.11 -3.91 5.37
C GLY A 42 -8.93 -3.25 4.65
N VAL A 43 -8.82 -3.39 3.32
CA VAL A 43 -7.76 -2.74 2.52
C VAL A 43 -7.85 -1.22 2.65
N GLY A 44 -9.03 -0.62 2.43
CA GLY A 44 -9.22 0.82 2.55
C GLY A 44 -8.84 1.36 3.94
N ALA A 45 -9.24 0.67 5.00
CA ALA A 45 -8.88 1.06 6.37
C ALA A 45 -7.36 0.92 6.62
N SER A 46 -6.70 -0.12 6.06
CA SER A 46 -5.28 -0.38 6.29
C SER A 46 -4.37 0.65 5.64
N THR A 47 -4.74 1.19 4.47
CA THR A 47 -3.95 2.21 3.76
C THR A 47 -3.77 3.49 4.57
N ILE A 48 -4.69 3.77 5.49
CA ILE A 48 -4.64 4.92 6.40
C ILE A 48 -4.08 4.53 7.77
N ALA A 49 -4.61 3.45 8.37
CA ALA A 49 -4.32 3.11 9.76
C ALA A 49 -2.88 2.60 9.97
N ALA A 50 -2.33 1.81 9.03
CA ALA A 50 -1.01 1.23 9.20
C ALA A 50 0.13 2.27 9.07
N PRO A 51 0.19 3.12 8.03
CA PRO A 51 1.20 4.18 7.96
C PRO A 51 1.07 5.19 9.10
N ALA A 52 -0.17 5.53 9.50
CA ALA A 52 -0.40 6.43 10.63
C ALA A 52 0.16 5.83 11.94
N TYR A 53 -0.14 4.56 12.24
CA TYR A 53 0.40 3.90 13.43
C TYR A 53 1.93 3.86 13.40
N ILE A 54 2.54 3.50 12.27
CA ILE A 54 4.00 3.49 12.09
C ILE A 54 4.59 4.88 12.36
N SER A 55 3.98 5.94 11.83
CA SER A 55 4.45 7.30 12.02
C SER A 55 4.30 7.81 13.46
N GLU A 56 3.30 7.29 14.20
CA GLU A 56 3.02 7.65 15.60
C GLU A 56 4.01 7.02 16.60
N ILE A 57 4.58 5.85 16.25
CA ILE A 57 5.56 5.17 17.10
C ILE A 57 7.01 5.43 16.66
N ALA A 58 7.25 5.85 15.42
CA ALA A 58 8.59 5.99 14.86
C ALA A 58 9.27 7.30 15.31
N PRO A 59 10.53 7.25 15.82
CA PRO A 59 11.34 8.44 16.01
C PRO A 59 11.53 9.23 14.71
N ALA A 60 11.60 10.56 14.78
CA ALA A 60 11.71 11.44 13.61
C ALA A 60 12.82 11.01 12.64
N LYS A 61 14.00 10.64 13.16
CA LYS A 61 15.17 10.17 12.41
C LYS A 61 14.90 8.96 11.50
N ASN A 62 14.06 8.01 11.94
CA ASN A 62 13.81 6.74 11.26
C ASN A 62 12.43 6.66 10.61
N ARG A 63 11.56 7.66 10.80
CA ARG A 63 10.14 7.65 10.38
C ARG A 63 10.00 7.40 8.88
N GLY A 64 10.75 8.12 8.05
CA GLY A 64 10.70 7.95 6.59
C GLY A 64 11.09 6.55 6.14
N LYS A 65 12.13 5.96 6.77
CA LYS A 65 12.56 4.58 6.48
C LYS A 65 11.51 3.55 6.86
N LEU A 66 10.87 3.71 8.03
CA LEU A 66 9.83 2.78 8.50
C LEU A 66 8.55 2.87 7.67
N VAL A 67 8.16 4.08 7.25
CA VAL A 67 7.05 4.25 6.29
C VAL A 67 7.40 3.68 4.92
N GLY A 68 8.66 3.79 4.48
CA GLY A 68 9.13 3.14 3.26
C GLY A 68 9.05 1.61 3.32
N LEU A 69 9.28 1.00 4.48
CA LEU A 69 9.10 -0.45 4.69
C LEU A 69 7.63 -0.88 4.52
N TYR A 70 6.67 -0.03 4.83
CA TYR A 70 5.25 -0.32 4.54
C TYR A 70 5.02 -0.53 3.05
N GLN A 71 5.56 0.37 2.21
CA GLN A 71 5.45 0.21 0.75
C GLN A 71 6.18 -1.04 0.25
N PHE A 72 7.35 -1.33 0.79
CA PHE A 72 8.08 -2.57 0.48
C PHE A 72 7.27 -3.83 0.83
N ASN A 73 6.64 -3.87 2.00
CA ASN A 73 5.78 -4.98 2.40
C ASN A 73 4.57 -5.14 1.49
N LEU A 74 3.97 -4.03 1.04
CA LEU A 74 2.83 -4.05 0.12
C LEU A 74 3.22 -4.73 -1.22
N VAL A 75 4.30 -4.28 -1.85
CA VAL A 75 4.73 -4.86 -3.14
C VAL A 75 5.26 -6.28 -2.99
N SER A 76 5.88 -6.61 -1.86
CA SER A 76 6.30 -8.00 -1.54
C SER A 76 5.09 -8.90 -1.37
N GLY A 77 4.00 -8.41 -0.77
CA GLY A 77 2.73 -9.13 -0.67
C GLY A 77 2.14 -9.46 -2.05
N ILE A 78 2.21 -8.52 -3.00
CA ILE A 78 1.78 -8.76 -4.39
C ILE A 78 2.62 -9.87 -5.04
N LEU A 79 3.93 -9.84 -4.87
CA LEU A 79 4.81 -10.90 -5.39
C LEU A 79 4.47 -12.26 -4.78
N ILE A 80 4.29 -12.34 -3.45
CA ILE A 80 3.92 -13.58 -2.76
C ILE A 80 2.57 -14.09 -3.24
N ALA A 81 1.59 -13.21 -3.48
CA ALA A 81 0.29 -13.59 -4.00
C ALA A 81 0.39 -14.20 -5.41
N PHE A 82 1.14 -13.57 -6.33
CA PHE A 82 1.37 -14.16 -7.64
C PHE A 82 2.11 -15.50 -7.57
N LEU A 83 3.13 -15.59 -6.72
CA LEU A 83 3.88 -16.83 -6.53
C LEU A 83 3.01 -17.93 -5.95
N SER A 84 2.18 -17.65 -4.94
CA SER A 84 1.25 -18.63 -4.36
C SER A 84 0.23 -19.11 -5.38
N ASN A 85 -0.32 -18.21 -6.21
CA ASN A 85 -1.26 -18.58 -7.27
C ASN A 85 -0.60 -19.49 -8.32
N TYR A 86 0.64 -19.16 -8.73
CA TYR A 86 1.39 -20.02 -9.65
C TYR A 86 1.66 -21.41 -9.07
N LEU A 87 2.03 -21.51 -7.79
CA LEU A 87 2.33 -22.78 -7.13
C LEU A 87 1.06 -23.62 -6.84
N LEU A 88 -0.09 -22.99 -6.68
CA LEU A 88 -1.36 -23.64 -6.39
C LEU A 88 -2.15 -23.99 -7.65
N ASN A 89 -1.71 -23.53 -8.83
CA ASN A 89 -2.35 -23.86 -10.09
C ASN A 89 -2.24 -25.35 -10.41
N GLY A 90 -3.35 -25.97 -10.80
CA GLY A 90 -3.41 -27.38 -11.18
C GLY A 90 -3.37 -28.39 -10.02
N ILE A 91 -3.51 -27.97 -8.77
CA ILE A 91 -3.58 -28.89 -7.61
C ILE A 91 -4.90 -29.70 -7.60
N GLY A 92 -5.96 -29.17 -8.20
CA GLY A 92 -7.26 -29.85 -8.27
C GLY A 92 -8.29 -29.03 -9.05
N ASP A 93 -9.50 -29.61 -9.21
CA ASP A 93 -10.59 -28.98 -9.99
C ASP A 93 -11.06 -27.63 -9.45
N ASN A 94 -10.73 -27.29 -8.20
CA ASN A 94 -11.10 -26.05 -7.52
C ASN A 94 -9.87 -25.32 -6.98
N ASP A 95 -8.79 -25.28 -7.72
CA ASP A 95 -7.51 -24.66 -7.33
C ASP A 95 -7.65 -23.17 -6.98
N TRP A 96 -8.53 -22.43 -7.66
CA TRP A 96 -8.85 -21.04 -7.34
C TRP A 96 -9.31 -20.85 -5.89
N ARG A 97 -9.95 -21.86 -5.26
CA ARG A 97 -10.34 -21.81 -3.86
C ARG A 97 -9.14 -21.87 -2.94
N TYR A 98 -8.14 -22.67 -3.29
CA TYR A 98 -6.87 -22.72 -2.55
C TYR A 98 -6.10 -21.41 -2.71
N MET A 99 -6.10 -20.81 -3.92
CA MET A 99 -5.49 -19.50 -4.18
C MET A 99 -6.12 -18.39 -3.33
N MET A 100 -7.45 -18.38 -3.19
CA MET A 100 -8.15 -17.45 -2.30
C MET A 100 -7.93 -17.78 -0.82
N GLY A 101 -7.97 -19.05 -0.46
CA GLY A 101 -7.88 -19.50 0.92
C GLY A 101 -6.50 -19.29 1.55
N VAL A 102 -5.42 -19.39 0.76
CA VAL A 102 -4.06 -19.19 1.25
C VAL A 102 -3.82 -17.77 1.80
N GLU A 103 -4.58 -16.77 1.35
CA GLU A 103 -4.57 -15.42 1.88
C GLU A 103 -4.91 -15.38 3.39
N ALA A 104 -5.62 -16.38 3.91
CA ALA A 104 -5.94 -16.47 5.33
C ALA A 104 -4.70 -16.67 6.22
N ILE A 105 -3.63 -17.28 5.72
CA ILE A 105 -2.40 -17.53 6.48
C ILE A 105 -1.74 -16.20 6.87
N PRO A 106 -1.36 -15.31 5.95
CA PRO A 106 -0.80 -14.01 6.31
C PRO A 106 -1.80 -13.12 7.06
N ALA A 107 -3.12 -13.21 6.80
CA ALA A 107 -4.13 -12.47 7.51
C ALA A 107 -4.23 -12.87 8.99
N LEU A 108 -4.21 -14.17 9.29
CA LEU A 108 -4.16 -14.68 10.66
C LEU A 108 -2.86 -14.29 11.36
N LEU A 109 -1.72 -14.46 10.69
CA LEU A 109 -0.41 -14.07 11.23
C LEU A 109 -0.39 -12.57 11.57
N TYR A 110 -0.87 -11.72 10.66
CA TYR A 110 -1.02 -10.28 10.89
C TYR A 110 -1.89 -10.01 12.14
N THR A 111 -3.05 -10.66 12.24
CA THR A 111 -3.97 -10.49 13.37
C THR A 111 -3.32 -10.86 14.70
N LEU A 112 -2.59 -11.98 14.74
CA LEU A 112 -1.86 -12.43 15.92
C LEU A 112 -0.74 -11.46 16.30
N LEU A 113 0.03 -10.98 15.33
CA LEU A 113 1.10 -10.02 15.57
C LEU A 113 0.55 -8.67 16.09
N VAL A 114 -0.58 -8.22 15.57
CA VAL A 114 -1.24 -6.99 16.04
C VAL A 114 -1.73 -7.10 17.50
N LEU A 115 -2.03 -8.29 17.98
CA LEU A 115 -2.34 -8.47 19.41
C LEU A 115 -1.15 -8.09 20.30
N GLY A 116 0.08 -8.36 19.83
CA GLY A 116 1.32 -8.10 20.57
C GLY A 116 1.83 -6.65 20.50
N ILE A 117 1.39 -5.83 19.54
CA ILE A 117 1.89 -4.46 19.43
C ILE A 117 1.33 -3.57 20.54
N PRO A 118 2.09 -2.54 21.03
CA PRO A 118 1.62 -1.59 22.03
C PRO A 118 0.51 -0.67 21.49
N ARG A 119 -0.14 0.07 22.38
CA ARG A 119 -1.02 1.17 22.00
C ARG A 119 -0.19 2.33 21.44
N SER A 120 -0.78 3.17 20.58
CA SER A 120 -0.09 4.35 20.05
C SER A 120 0.25 5.32 21.18
N PRO A 121 1.54 5.66 21.39
CA PRO A 121 1.95 6.61 22.41
C PRO A 121 1.34 8.00 22.18
N ARG A 122 1.26 8.43 20.92
CA ARG A 122 0.67 9.73 20.57
C ARG A 122 -0.82 9.79 20.94
N TRP A 123 -1.56 8.72 20.67
CA TRP A 123 -2.96 8.61 21.07
C TRP A 123 -3.13 8.65 22.59
N LEU A 124 -2.25 7.92 23.32
CA LEU A 124 -2.26 7.92 24.79
C LEU A 124 -2.01 9.32 25.37
N TYR A 125 -1.05 10.06 24.83
CA TYR A 125 -0.78 11.43 25.23
C TYR A 125 -1.97 12.37 25.03
N LEU A 126 -2.66 12.25 23.89
CA LEU A 126 -3.86 13.04 23.58
C LEU A 126 -5.03 12.72 24.54
N ASN A 127 -5.09 11.49 25.05
CA ASN A 127 -6.14 11.05 25.98
C ASN A 127 -5.72 11.14 27.46
N ASN A 128 -4.68 11.91 27.78
CA ASN A 128 -4.16 12.12 29.13
C ASN A 128 -3.61 10.86 29.84
N GLU A 129 -3.28 9.81 29.10
CA GLU A 129 -2.61 8.59 29.57
C GLU A 129 -1.08 8.70 29.37
N SER A 130 -0.48 9.82 29.80
CA SER A 130 0.93 10.16 29.50
C SER A 130 1.93 9.18 30.10
N ASN A 131 1.65 8.62 31.28
CA ASN A 131 2.55 7.69 31.96
C ASN A 131 2.73 6.39 31.15
N GLU A 132 1.64 5.80 30.64
CA GLU A 132 1.69 4.62 29.78
C GLU A 132 2.40 4.93 28.46
N ALA A 133 2.16 6.12 27.88
CA ALA A 133 2.82 6.54 26.66
C ALA A 133 4.36 6.60 26.83
N GLU A 134 4.84 7.21 27.92
CA GLU A 134 6.27 7.31 28.23
C GLU A 134 6.89 5.95 28.50
N GLU A 135 6.20 5.04 29.21
CA GLU A 135 6.66 3.69 29.45
C GLU A 135 6.85 2.91 28.13
N ILE A 136 5.87 2.96 27.22
CA ILE A 136 5.94 2.33 25.89
C ILE A 136 7.13 2.87 25.11
N ILE A 137 7.32 4.19 25.05
CA ILE A 137 8.41 4.82 24.31
C ILE A 137 9.75 4.42 24.89
N ARG A 138 9.93 4.51 26.20
CA ARG A 138 11.20 4.16 26.87
C ARG A 138 11.54 2.68 26.80
N SER A 139 10.54 1.80 26.70
CA SER A 139 10.77 0.36 26.52
C SER A 139 11.22 0.00 25.10
N ALA A 140 10.89 0.84 24.10
CA ALA A 140 11.14 0.54 22.69
C ALA A 140 12.38 1.23 22.12
N TYR A 141 12.87 2.32 22.74
CA TYR A 141 13.90 3.19 22.18
C TYR A 141 15.01 3.51 23.20
N SER A 142 16.16 3.99 22.68
CA SER A 142 17.20 4.56 23.51
C SER A 142 16.70 5.79 24.28
N ASP A 143 17.32 6.14 25.39
CA ASP A 143 16.92 7.30 26.21
C ASP A 143 16.93 8.62 25.41
N GLU A 144 17.85 8.76 24.45
CA GLU A 144 17.96 9.94 23.57
C GLU A 144 16.77 10.01 22.60
N ASP A 145 16.53 8.94 21.80
CA ASP A 145 15.43 8.85 20.86
C ASP A 145 14.06 8.92 21.56
N ALA A 146 13.95 8.33 22.76
CA ALA A 146 12.73 8.38 23.57
C ALA A 146 12.42 9.81 24.03
N SER A 147 13.42 10.55 24.49
CA SER A 147 13.25 11.92 24.96
C SER A 147 12.89 12.88 23.81
N GLU A 148 13.48 12.67 22.62
CA GLU A 148 13.13 13.41 21.41
C GLU A 148 11.68 13.17 21.01
N LEU A 149 11.24 11.90 20.94
CA LEU A 149 9.88 11.53 20.56
C LEU A 149 8.85 12.07 21.56
N ILE A 150 9.13 11.98 22.87
CA ILE A 150 8.26 12.53 23.91
C ILE A 150 8.13 14.04 23.76
N SER A 151 9.23 14.76 23.51
CA SER A 151 9.22 16.21 23.33
C SER A 151 8.42 16.63 22.08
N GLU A 152 8.55 15.89 20.98
CA GLU A 152 7.77 16.07 19.75
C GLU A 152 6.26 15.91 20.03
N ILE A 153 5.87 14.83 20.72
CA ILE A 153 4.45 14.57 21.02
C ILE A 153 3.87 15.65 21.92
N LYS A 154 4.61 16.13 22.91
CA LYS A 154 4.19 17.24 23.80
C LYS A 154 3.94 18.50 23.02
N LYS A 155 4.88 18.87 22.14
CA LYS A 155 4.76 20.04 21.26
C LYS A 155 3.56 19.95 20.33
N ASP A 156 3.35 18.81 19.70
CA ASP A 156 2.20 18.58 18.84
C ASP A 156 0.86 18.68 19.58
N LYS A 157 0.80 18.29 20.85
CA LYS A 157 -0.40 18.45 21.70
C LYS A 157 -0.70 19.92 21.96
N GLU A 158 0.32 20.75 22.17
CA GLU A 158 0.18 22.20 22.36
C GLU A 158 -0.25 22.89 21.06
N ASP A 159 0.38 22.52 19.92
CA ASP A 159 0.06 23.06 18.61
C ASP A 159 -1.31 22.63 18.07
N SER A 160 -1.83 21.47 18.49
CA SER A 160 -3.14 20.96 18.07
C SER A 160 -4.34 21.74 18.61
N GLN A 161 -4.14 22.74 19.46
CA GLN A 161 -5.17 23.69 19.86
C GLN A 161 -5.52 24.71 18.77
N THR A 162 -4.78 24.77 17.68
CA THR A 162 -5.11 25.61 16.51
C THR A 162 -6.15 24.86 15.64
N THR A 163 -7.38 25.37 15.66
CA THR A 163 -8.56 24.85 14.95
C THR A 163 -8.56 25.18 13.45
N ASP A 164 -7.44 25.00 12.74
CA ASP A 164 -7.41 25.19 11.30
C ASP A 164 -8.11 24.00 10.59
N SER A 165 -9.23 24.30 9.93
CA SER A 165 -9.91 23.28 9.11
C SER A 165 -9.15 23.04 7.80
N ILE A 166 -8.88 21.77 7.46
CA ILE A 166 -8.28 21.37 6.17
C ILE A 166 -9.10 21.86 4.96
N PHE A 167 -10.43 22.01 5.12
CA PHE A 167 -11.33 22.54 4.09
C PHE A 167 -11.31 24.07 4.01
N GLY A 168 -10.48 24.74 4.82
CA GLY A 168 -10.28 26.19 4.77
C GLY A 168 -9.78 26.66 3.41
N ARG A 169 -10.16 27.90 3.01
CA ARG A 169 -9.82 28.50 1.70
C ARG A 169 -8.32 28.49 1.41
N LYS A 170 -7.49 28.54 2.46
CA LYS A 170 -6.02 28.47 2.42
C LYS A 170 -5.49 27.14 1.86
N TYR A 171 -6.17 26.03 2.12
CA TYR A 171 -5.71 24.68 1.77
C TYR A 171 -6.37 24.07 0.55
N ARG A 172 -7.34 24.77 -0.08
CA ARG A 172 -8.12 24.24 -1.22
C ARG A 172 -7.24 23.82 -2.41
N PHE A 173 -6.17 24.57 -2.68
CA PHE A 173 -5.24 24.21 -3.76
C PHE A 173 -4.46 22.93 -3.44
N ILE A 174 -3.99 22.78 -2.20
CA ILE A 174 -3.26 21.58 -1.77
C ILE A 174 -4.18 20.36 -1.80
N LEU A 175 -5.43 20.49 -1.33
CA LEU A 175 -6.43 19.44 -1.40
C LEU A 175 -6.73 19.02 -2.84
N LEU A 176 -6.94 19.99 -3.73
CA LEU A 176 -7.17 19.69 -5.14
C LEU A 176 -5.97 19.00 -5.78
N LEU A 177 -4.75 19.47 -5.48
CA LEU A 177 -3.52 18.86 -6.00
C LEU A 177 -3.36 17.43 -5.51
N ALA A 178 -3.54 17.17 -4.21
CA ALA A 178 -3.47 15.83 -3.64
C ALA A 178 -4.52 14.90 -4.26
N PHE A 179 -5.77 15.38 -4.39
CA PHE A 179 -6.84 14.63 -5.02
C PHE A 179 -6.52 14.30 -6.50
N LEU A 180 -6.08 15.28 -7.28
CA LEU A 180 -5.76 15.06 -8.69
C LEU A 180 -4.59 14.06 -8.84
N VAL A 181 -3.55 14.21 -8.05
CA VAL A 181 -2.38 13.30 -8.09
C VAL A 181 -2.81 11.88 -7.73
N ALA A 182 -3.63 11.68 -6.70
CA ALA A 182 -4.15 10.37 -6.31
C ALA A 182 -5.09 9.80 -7.37
N ALA A 183 -6.01 10.62 -7.92
CA ALA A 183 -6.96 10.20 -8.96
C ALA A 183 -6.24 9.78 -10.25
N PHE A 184 -5.30 10.58 -10.75
CA PHE A 184 -4.52 10.24 -11.94
C PHE A 184 -3.64 9.01 -11.75
N ASN A 185 -3.13 8.78 -10.52
CA ASN A 185 -2.45 7.53 -10.22
C ASN A 185 -3.36 6.31 -10.42
N GLN A 186 -4.61 6.37 -9.99
CA GLN A 186 -5.57 5.28 -10.20
C GLN A 186 -5.98 5.16 -11.68
N PHE A 187 -6.18 6.28 -12.37
CA PHE A 187 -6.50 6.28 -13.79
C PHE A 187 -5.35 5.79 -14.70
N SER A 188 -4.13 5.63 -14.17
CA SER A 188 -3.05 4.95 -14.90
C SER A 188 -3.37 3.48 -15.21
N GLY A 189 -4.40 2.90 -14.54
CA GLY A 189 -4.81 1.52 -14.75
C GLY A 189 -3.94 0.49 -14.03
N ILE A 190 -3.01 0.90 -13.15
CA ILE A 190 -2.09 -0.02 -12.48
C ILE A 190 -2.81 -1.19 -11.79
N ASN A 191 -3.90 -0.91 -11.10
CA ASN A 191 -4.67 -1.96 -10.43
C ASN A 191 -5.32 -2.93 -11.42
N ALA A 192 -5.79 -2.45 -12.57
CA ALA A 192 -6.33 -3.32 -13.62
C ALA A 192 -5.26 -4.26 -14.15
N PHE A 193 -4.05 -3.74 -14.43
CA PHE A 193 -2.95 -4.58 -14.88
C PHE A 193 -2.49 -5.59 -13.83
N LEU A 194 -2.44 -5.23 -12.54
CA LEU A 194 -2.08 -6.16 -11.48
C LEU A 194 -3.16 -7.23 -11.25
N TYR A 195 -4.44 -6.85 -11.23
CA TYR A 195 -5.53 -7.80 -10.96
C TYR A 195 -5.81 -8.74 -12.12
N TYR A 196 -5.63 -8.30 -13.35
CA TYR A 196 -5.90 -9.07 -14.55
C TYR A 196 -4.63 -9.52 -15.28
N ALA A 197 -3.46 -9.45 -14.63
CA ALA A 197 -2.18 -9.80 -15.27
C ALA A 197 -2.21 -11.18 -15.97
N PRO A 198 -2.64 -12.30 -15.33
CA PRO A 198 -2.70 -13.59 -16.02
C PRO A 198 -3.60 -13.52 -17.26
N ARG A 199 -4.78 -12.93 -17.14
CA ARG A 199 -5.75 -12.81 -18.24
C ARG A 199 -5.22 -11.99 -19.41
N ILE A 200 -4.51 -10.89 -19.12
CA ILE A 200 -3.90 -10.05 -20.16
C ILE A 200 -2.83 -10.83 -20.92
N PHE A 201 -2.03 -11.65 -20.23
CA PHE A 201 -1.05 -12.51 -20.86
C PHE A 201 -1.67 -13.62 -21.69
N GLU A 202 -2.77 -14.22 -21.24
CA GLU A 202 -3.53 -15.22 -22.00
C GLU A 202 -4.11 -14.64 -23.28
N GLU A 203 -4.76 -13.46 -23.21
CA GLU A 203 -5.27 -12.74 -24.37
C GLU A 203 -4.16 -12.31 -25.33
N GLY A 204 -2.94 -12.13 -24.82
CA GLY A 204 -1.73 -11.90 -25.62
C GLY A 204 -1.13 -13.17 -26.22
N GLY A 205 -1.80 -14.33 -26.09
CA GLY A 205 -1.39 -15.59 -26.71
C GLY A 205 -0.50 -16.51 -25.87
N LEU A 206 -0.27 -16.19 -24.57
CA LEU A 206 0.46 -17.08 -23.66
C LEU A 206 -0.49 -18.16 -23.12
N GLY A 207 0.02 -19.39 -22.97
CA GLY A 207 -0.73 -20.42 -22.23
C GLY A 207 -0.80 -20.10 -20.75
N GLU A 208 -1.80 -20.67 -20.04
CA GLU A 208 -2.14 -20.41 -18.64
C GLU A 208 -0.92 -20.44 -17.70
N ASN A 209 -0.12 -21.51 -17.72
CA ASN A 209 1.08 -21.60 -16.89
C ASN A 209 2.11 -20.51 -17.18
N ALA A 210 2.29 -20.13 -18.45
CA ALA A 210 3.18 -19.06 -18.83
C ALA A 210 2.64 -17.70 -18.38
N ALA A 211 1.33 -17.47 -18.45
CA ALA A 211 0.67 -16.28 -17.99
C ALA A 211 0.84 -16.08 -16.49
N LEU A 212 0.63 -17.13 -15.70
CA LEU A 212 0.86 -17.10 -14.25
C LEU A 212 2.32 -16.85 -13.89
N LEU A 213 3.28 -17.52 -14.58
CA LEU A 213 4.71 -17.31 -14.35
C LEU A 213 5.13 -15.86 -14.71
N ASN A 214 4.63 -15.31 -15.80
CA ASN A 214 4.87 -13.91 -16.15
C ASN A 214 4.28 -12.93 -15.13
N SER A 215 3.16 -13.28 -14.50
CA SER A 215 2.57 -12.50 -13.41
C SER A 215 3.47 -12.50 -12.17
N VAL A 216 4.15 -13.61 -11.85
CA VAL A 216 5.21 -13.62 -10.82
C VAL A 216 6.34 -12.67 -11.20
N GLY A 217 6.75 -12.66 -12.48
CA GLY A 217 7.72 -11.71 -13.03
C GLY A 217 7.30 -10.26 -12.86
N ILE A 218 6.01 -9.93 -13.07
CA ILE A 218 5.45 -8.60 -12.77
C ILE A 218 5.63 -8.26 -11.30
N GLY A 219 5.28 -9.16 -10.39
CA GLY A 219 5.46 -8.96 -8.95
C GLY A 219 6.92 -8.71 -8.58
N LEU A 220 7.85 -9.49 -9.12
CA LEU A 220 9.29 -9.32 -8.90
C LEU A 220 9.79 -7.98 -9.44
N THR A 221 9.37 -7.60 -10.65
CA THR A 221 9.69 -6.30 -11.24
C THR A 221 9.19 -5.16 -10.35
N ASN A 222 7.97 -5.26 -9.85
CA ASN A 222 7.39 -4.27 -8.94
C ASN A 222 8.25 -4.11 -7.67
N VAL A 223 8.66 -5.20 -7.03
CA VAL A 223 9.54 -5.17 -5.84
C VAL A 223 10.88 -4.50 -6.15
N ILE A 224 11.58 -4.97 -7.20
CA ILE A 224 12.92 -4.46 -7.56
C ILE A 224 12.86 -2.95 -7.86
N PHE A 225 11.93 -2.54 -8.72
CA PHE A 225 11.85 -1.14 -9.15
C PHE A 225 11.27 -0.21 -8.08
N THR A 226 10.45 -0.72 -7.16
CA THR A 226 10.06 0.03 -5.94
C THR A 226 11.26 0.28 -5.03
N LEU A 227 12.12 -0.72 -4.79
CA LEU A 227 13.35 -0.53 -4.03
C LEU A 227 14.30 0.48 -4.69
N ILE A 228 14.44 0.41 -6.02
CA ILE A 228 15.21 1.39 -6.79
C ILE A 228 14.60 2.79 -6.61
N GLY A 229 13.28 2.93 -6.74
CA GLY A 229 12.56 4.19 -6.56
C GLY A 229 12.78 4.81 -5.18
N ILE A 230 12.63 4.03 -4.11
CA ILE A 230 12.87 4.47 -2.72
C ILE A 230 14.31 4.97 -2.55
N ASN A 231 15.31 4.28 -3.10
CA ASN A 231 16.71 4.68 -3.00
C ASN A 231 17.05 5.91 -3.86
N LEU A 232 16.32 6.15 -4.94
CA LEU A 232 16.54 7.28 -5.84
C LEU A 232 15.81 8.55 -5.39
N ILE A 233 14.82 8.44 -4.49
CA ILE A 233 13.97 9.57 -4.08
C ILE A 233 14.78 10.73 -3.47
N ASP A 234 15.81 10.41 -2.71
CA ASP A 234 16.67 11.40 -2.07
C ASP A 234 17.77 11.95 -3.00
N LYS A 235 18.11 11.22 -4.08
CA LYS A 235 19.13 11.61 -5.04
C LYS A 235 18.57 12.46 -6.18
N LEU A 236 17.48 12.05 -6.78
CA LEU A 236 16.88 12.68 -7.97
C LEU A 236 15.73 13.63 -7.60
N GLY A 237 15.14 13.42 -6.42
CA GLY A 237 13.97 14.16 -5.97
C GLY A 237 12.65 13.64 -6.54
N ARG A 238 11.56 13.96 -5.84
CA ARG A 238 10.21 13.44 -6.10
C ARG A 238 9.72 13.82 -7.49
N ARG A 239 9.95 15.05 -7.92
CA ARG A 239 9.44 15.58 -9.19
C ARG A 239 10.05 14.90 -10.42
N ILE A 240 11.36 14.67 -10.43
CA ILE A 240 12.07 14.03 -11.56
C ILE A 240 11.61 12.58 -11.71
N LEU A 241 11.52 11.84 -10.60
CA LEU A 241 11.08 10.45 -10.62
C LEU A 241 9.62 10.30 -11.07
N MET A 242 8.73 11.22 -10.69
CA MET A 242 7.36 11.26 -11.19
C MET A 242 7.31 11.49 -12.70
N TYR A 243 8.17 12.37 -13.25
CA TYR A 243 8.25 12.55 -14.71
C TYR A 243 8.77 11.30 -15.43
N ILE A 244 9.85 10.68 -14.92
CA ILE A 244 10.39 9.45 -15.49
C ILE A 244 9.31 8.36 -15.51
N GLY A 245 8.64 8.14 -14.38
CA GLY A 245 7.53 7.19 -14.29
C GLY A 245 6.40 7.51 -15.26
N SER A 246 5.94 8.77 -15.33
CA SER A 246 4.84 9.20 -16.20
C SER A 246 5.16 9.00 -17.67
N ILE A 247 6.34 9.39 -18.13
CA ILE A 247 6.77 9.21 -19.51
C ILE A 247 6.87 7.71 -19.82
N GLY A 248 7.49 6.94 -18.92
CA GLY A 248 7.67 5.51 -19.10
C GLY A 248 6.33 4.77 -19.23
N TYR A 249 5.34 5.03 -18.38
CA TYR A 249 4.06 4.32 -18.50
C TYR A 249 3.19 4.84 -19.65
N ILE A 250 3.28 6.12 -20.06
CA ILE A 250 2.59 6.59 -21.28
C ILE A 250 3.12 5.83 -22.49
N ILE A 251 4.43 5.73 -22.64
CA ILE A 251 5.05 5.00 -23.76
C ILE A 251 4.64 3.53 -23.72
N SER A 252 4.80 2.86 -22.57
CA SER A 252 4.50 1.43 -22.45
C SER A 252 3.02 1.12 -22.65
N LEU A 253 2.09 1.92 -22.12
CA LEU A 253 0.66 1.74 -22.35
C LEU A 253 0.28 1.94 -23.82
N THR A 254 0.91 2.91 -24.50
CA THR A 254 0.73 3.10 -25.95
C THR A 254 1.19 1.86 -26.71
N LEU A 255 2.37 1.31 -26.38
CA LEU A 255 2.91 0.11 -27.02
C LEU A 255 2.06 -1.14 -26.71
N ILE A 256 1.54 -1.30 -25.49
CA ILE A 256 0.60 -2.35 -25.13
C ILE A 256 -0.67 -2.25 -26.00
N SER A 257 -1.26 -1.05 -26.12
CA SER A 257 -2.44 -0.85 -26.95
C SER A 257 -2.17 -1.16 -28.41
N LEU A 258 -1.02 -0.72 -28.94
CA LEU A 258 -0.62 -1.01 -30.32
C LEU A 258 -0.37 -2.51 -30.52
N SER A 259 0.17 -3.23 -29.56
CA SER A 259 0.40 -4.67 -29.70
C SER A 259 -0.92 -5.45 -29.89
N PHE A 260 -1.99 -5.05 -29.21
CA PHE A 260 -3.32 -5.65 -29.44
C PHE A 260 -3.94 -5.24 -30.77
N VAL A 261 -3.83 -3.96 -31.16
CA VAL A 261 -4.40 -3.47 -32.41
C VAL A 261 -3.70 -4.05 -33.66
N LEU A 262 -2.38 -4.19 -33.58
CA LEU A 262 -1.54 -4.66 -34.68
C LEU A 262 -1.26 -6.18 -34.60
N ASN A 263 -1.87 -6.89 -33.63
CA ASN A 263 -1.69 -8.31 -33.40
C ASN A 263 -0.20 -8.72 -33.31
N TRP A 264 0.58 -7.97 -32.50
CA TRP A 264 1.97 -8.34 -32.26
C TRP A 264 2.01 -9.54 -31.31
N GLU A 265 2.45 -10.66 -31.83
CA GLU A 265 2.52 -11.92 -31.10
C GLU A 265 3.85 -12.08 -30.34
N GLY A 266 3.87 -12.99 -29.38
CA GLY A 266 5.07 -13.43 -28.68
C GLY A 266 5.50 -12.53 -27.52
N ILE A 267 6.77 -12.12 -27.51
CA ILE A 267 7.43 -11.50 -26.35
C ILE A 267 7.09 -10.00 -26.15
N PHE A 268 6.50 -9.33 -27.13
CA PHE A 268 6.31 -7.88 -27.11
C PHE A 268 5.39 -7.42 -25.96
N LEU A 269 4.23 -8.06 -25.81
CA LEU A 269 3.28 -7.73 -24.74
C LEU A 269 3.88 -7.90 -23.34
N PRO A 270 4.51 -9.04 -22.99
CA PRO A 270 5.24 -9.18 -21.73
C PRO A 270 6.26 -8.07 -21.48
N ILE A 271 7.12 -7.76 -22.45
CA ILE A 271 8.14 -6.71 -22.29
C ILE A 271 7.49 -5.36 -21.96
N PHE A 272 6.46 -4.97 -22.71
CA PHE A 272 5.80 -3.67 -22.48
C PHE A 272 5.10 -3.60 -21.13
N LEU A 273 4.52 -4.72 -20.67
CA LEU A 273 3.94 -4.82 -19.32
C LEU A 273 5.01 -4.69 -18.23
N PHE A 274 6.16 -5.34 -18.39
CA PHE A 274 7.28 -5.19 -17.44
C PHE A 274 7.78 -3.74 -17.40
N VAL A 275 7.92 -3.09 -18.56
CA VAL A 275 8.32 -1.67 -18.64
C VAL A 275 7.27 -0.76 -17.99
N PHE A 276 5.98 -1.05 -18.18
CA PHE A 276 4.90 -0.32 -17.52
C PHE A 276 4.99 -0.42 -15.99
N ILE A 277 5.10 -1.65 -15.46
CA ILE A 277 5.22 -1.90 -14.02
C ILE A 277 6.47 -1.25 -13.43
N ALA A 278 7.62 -1.40 -14.10
CA ALA A 278 8.88 -0.78 -13.68
C ALA A 278 8.79 0.75 -13.61
N SER A 279 8.21 1.35 -14.64
CA SER A 279 8.01 2.81 -14.71
C SER A 279 7.07 3.32 -13.63
N HIS A 280 5.97 2.60 -13.38
CA HIS A 280 5.04 2.91 -12.30
C HIS A 280 5.70 2.78 -10.92
N ALA A 281 6.42 1.68 -10.69
CA ALA A 281 7.06 1.39 -9.41
C ALA A 281 8.13 2.43 -9.02
N ILE A 282 8.98 2.87 -9.98
CA ILE A 282 9.98 3.93 -9.73
C ILE A 282 9.31 5.29 -9.48
N GLY A 283 8.26 5.60 -10.25
CA GLY A 283 7.59 6.90 -10.25
C GLY A 283 6.47 6.95 -9.21
N GLN A 284 5.25 6.75 -9.67
CA GLN A 284 4.04 6.97 -8.88
C GLN A 284 3.91 5.99 -7.70
N GLY A 285 4.25 4.73 -7.88
CA GLY A 285 4.09 3.69 -6.85
C GLY A 285 4.84 4.00 -5.56
N ALA A 286 6.13 4.36 -5.66
CA ALA A 286 6.96 4.64 -4.51
C ALA A 286 6.79 6.08 -3.97
N ILE A 287 6.53 7.05 -4.85
CA ILE A 287 6.74 8.47 -4.55
C ILE A 287 5.47 9.22 -4.21
N ILE A 288 4.34 8.83 -4.78
CA ILE A 288 3.10 9.60 -4.69
C ILE A 288 2.64 9.80 -3.24
N TRP A 289 2.75 8.77 -2.42
CA TRP A 289 2.33 8.82 -1.02
C TRP A 289 3.27 9.68 -0.17
N VAL A 290 4.56 9.65 -0.49
CA VAL A 290 5.56 10.54 0.14
C VAL A 290 5.27 11.98 -0.27
N TYR A 291 5.07 12.24 -1.56
CA TYR A 291 4.76 13.57 -2.08
C TYR A 291 3.48 14.13 -1.46
N ILE A 292 2.39 13.36 -1.43
CA ILE A 292 1.13 13.79 -0.80
C ILE A 292 1.36 14.12 0.68
N SER A 293 2.18 13.32 1.39
CA SER A 293 2.48 13.61 2.79
C SER A 293 3.29 14.91 2.99
N GLU A 294 4.17 15.25 2.06
CA GLU A 294 5.05 16.42 2.13
C GLU A 294 4.37 17.74 1.77
N ILE A 295 3.32 17.71 0.94
CA ILE A 295 2.61 18.95 0.55
C ILE A 295 1.72 19.53 1.66
N TYR A 296 1.36 18.71 2.66
CA TYR A 296 0.56 19.16 3.79
C TYR A 296 1.43 19.72 4.93
N PRO A 297 1.00 20.80 5.61
CA PRO A 297 1.60 21.22 6.87
C PRO A 297 1.54 20.10 7.92
N ASN A 298 2.51 20.05 8.82
CA ASN A 298 2.63 18.97 9.81
C ASN A 298 1.35 18.69 10.61
N HIS A 299 0.65 19.74 11.04
CA HIS A 299 -0.59 19.63 11.84
C HIS A 299 -1.80 19.12 11.05
N LEU A 300 -1.79 19.20 9.69
CA LEU A 300 -2.88 18.71 8.83
C LEU A 300 -2.52 17.43 8.07
N ARG A 301 -1.27 16.96 8.14
CA ARG A 301 -0.78 15.83 7.37
C ARG A 301 -1.62 14.57 7.55
N SER A 302 -1.99 14.23 8.77
CA SER A 302 -2.81 13.04 9.06
C SER A 302 -4.24 13.15 8.52
N TYR A 303 -4.80 14.36 8.47
CA TYR A 303 -6.11 14.60 7.87
C TYR A 303 -6.06 14.64 6.35
N GLY A 304 -4.96 15.13 5.77
CA GLY A 304 -4.79 15.23 4.32
C GLY A 304 -4.50 13.90 3.64
N GLN A 305 -4.02 12.92 4.38
CA GLN A 305 -3.76 11.56 3.89
C GLN A 305 -4.97 10.61 4.04
N SER A 306 -5.96 10.97 4.83
CA SER A 306 -7.20 10.21 5.04
C SER A 306 -8.28 10.56 4.03
#